data_0740a417ed3ce6ec7dfd36b85af40428
#
_entry.id   0740a417ed3ce6ec7dfd36b85af40428
#
_cell.length_a   1.000
_cell.length_b   1.000
_cell.length_c   1.000
_cell.angle_alpha   90.00
_cell.angle_beta   90.00
_cell.angle_gamma   90.00
#
_symmetry.space_group_name_H-M   'P 1'
#
loop_
_entity.id
_entity.type
_entity.pdbx_description
1 polymer ?
#
loop_
_entity_poly.entity_id
_entity_poly.type
_entity_poly.pdbx_seq_one_letter_code
_entity_poly.pdbx_strand_id
1 'polypeptide(L)'
;MAKAQPLKLGRLWIRPAIILIAAVLILAVHLHVLPAGGAGSFSDLIMPAVVLAAEPWSLTVRVMRTSFLEHMSADFTRTLRARGVPEWRVVWLHVLRNAVGPVISLGILQIRNLLAYTLLIEVIFTWPGLGTQLVNSVLQRD
;
A
#
# COMPACT_ATOMS: atom_id res chain seq x y z
N MET A 1 24.65 -7.21 -30.81
CA MET A 1 23.47 -7.69 -30.10
C MET A 1 23.75 -7.58 -28.60
N ALA A 2 23.39 -6.49 -27.98
CA ALA A 2 23.56 -6.27 -26.54
C ALA A 2 22.37 -6.90 -25.82
N LYS A 3 22.59 -7.95 -25.03
CA LYS A 3 21.61 -8.52 -24.10
C LYS A 3 21.27 -7.45 -23.06
N ALA A 4 20.09 -6.86 -23.17
CA ALA A 4 19.53 -6.05 -22.12
C ALA A 4 19.34 -6.92 -20.85
N GLN A 5 20.14 -6.67 -19.85
CA GLN A 5 19.95 -7.26 -18.52
C GLN A 5 18.64 -6.75 -17.95
N PRO A 6 17.72 -7.62 -17.52
CA PRO A 6 16.52 -7.15 -16.83
C PRO A 6 16.95 -6.50 -15.51
N LEU A 7 16.71 -5.21 -15.44
CA LEU A 7 16.99 -4.38 -14.27
C LEU A 7 16.39 -5.03 -13.03
N LYS A 8 17.26 -5.39 -12.08
CA LYS A 8 16.93 -5.92 -10.73
C LYS A 8 16.21 -4.87 -9.84
N LEU A 9 15.36 -4.05 -10.43
CA LEU A 9 14.62 -2.99 -9.74
C LEU A 9 13.56 -3.51 -8.76
N GLY A 10 13.06 -4.74 -8.95
CA GLY A 10 12.05 -5.33 -8.05
C GLY A 10 12.54 -5.59 -6.62
N ARG A 11 13.83 -5.91 -6.45
CA ARG A 11 14.40 -6.22 -5.13
C ARG A 11 14.72 -5.00 -4.26
N LEU A 12 14.95 -3.83 -4.86
CA LEU A 12 15.34 -2.63 -4.09
C LEU A 12 14.18 -2.01 -3.33
N TRP A 13 12.94 -2.20 -3.79
CA TRP A 13 11.74 -1.57 -3.21
C TRP A 13 11.03 -2.43 -2.16
N ILE A 14 11.22 -3.74 -2.21
CA ILE A 14 10.70 -4.66 -1.17
C ILE A 14 11.48 -4.46 0.14
N ARG A 15 12.76 -4.08 0.06
CA ARG A 15 13.62 -3.87 1.22
C ARG A 15 13.11 -2.79 2.20
N PRO A 16 12.73 -1.57 1.77
CA PRO A 16 12.24 -0.57 2.71
C PRO A 16 10.90 -0.95 3.35
N ALA A 17 9.99 -1.62 2.63
CA ALA A 17 8.73 -2.09 3.22
C ALA A 17 8.98 -3.19 4.26
N ILE A 18 9.83 -4.17 3.96
CA ILE A 18 10.24 -5.21 4.92
C ILE A 18 10.95 -4.59 6.12
N ILE A 19 11.86 -3.64 5.90
CA ILE A 19 12.58 -2.95 6.98
C ILE A 19 11.60 -2.16 7.85
N LEU A 20 10.62 -1.49 7.25
CA LEU A 20 9.61 -0.72 7.98
C LEU A 20 8.70 -1.65 8.80
N ILE A 21 8.26 -2.76 8.24
CA ILE A 21 7.48 -3.78 8.95
C ILE A 21 8.32 -4.39 10.08
N ALA A 22 9.55 -4.77 9.80
CA ALA A 22 10.45 -5.32 10.81
C ALA A 22 10.75 -4.29 11.90
N ALA A 23 10.99 -3.03 11.56
CA ALA A 23 11.23 -1.97 12.52
C ALA A 23 9.99 -1.71 13.40
N VAL A 24 8.79 -1.70 12.83
CA VAL A 24 7.54 -1.56 13.58
C VAL A 24 7.33 -2.76 14.51
N LEU A 25 7.57 -3.99 14.03
CA LEU A 25 7.47 -5.20 14.85
C LEU A 25 8.50 -5.22 15.98
N ILE A 26 9.75 -4.86 15.69
CA ILE A 26 10.81 -4.77 16.69
C ILE A 26 10.49 -3.68 17.73
N LEU A 27 10.03 -2.52 17.27
CA LEU A 27 9.66 -1.41 18.15
C LEU A 27 8.48 -1.78 19.06
N ALA A 28 7.49 -2.49 18.53
CA ALA A 28 6.33 -2.95 19.28
C ALA A 28 6.72 -4.00 20.34
N VAL A 29 7.57 -4.96 19.97
CA VAL A 29 8.01 -6.05 20.86
C VAL A 29 9.02 -5.56 21.91
N HIS A 30 10.00 -4.73 21.52
CA HIS A 30 11.04 -4.26 22.45
C HIS A 30 10.60 -3.14 23.38
N LEU A 31 9.77 -2.22 22.93
CA LEU A 31 9.32 -1.08 23.73
C LEU A 31 8.05 -1.36 24.53
N HIS A 32 7.37 -2.50 24.28
CA HIS A 32 6.07 -2.83 24.92
C HIS A 32 5.06 -1.67 24.86
N VAL A 33 5.22 -0.77 23.88
CA VAL A 33 4.38 0.43 23.72
C VAL A 33 3.04 0.08 23.08
N LEU A 34 3.01 -1.02 22.30
CA LEU A 34 1.81 -1.49 21.63
C LEU A 34 1.54 -2.94 22.05
N PRO A 35 0.35 -3.26 22.54
CA PRO A 35 -0.03 -4.63 22.86
C PRO A 35 -0.02 -5.48 21.57
N ALA A 36 0.60 -6.64 21.65
CA ALA A 36 0.80 -7.54 20.49
C ALA A 36 -0.45 -8.35 20.14
N GLY A 37 -1.56 -8.21 20.85
CA GLY A 37 -2.81 -8.90 20.59
C GLY A 37 -3.88 -8.56 21.63
N GLY A 38 -5.13 -8.85 21.28
CA GLY A 38 -6.30 -8.56 22.08
C GLY A 38 -7.20 -7.48 21.45
N ALA A 39 -8.46 -7.40 21.88
CA ALA A 39 -9.46 -6.47 21.35
C ALA A 39 -9.97 -5.50 22.44
N GLY A 40 -9.09 -5.07 23.35
CA GLY A 40 -9.49 -4.27 24.51
C GLY A 40 -9.41 -2.75 24.30
N SER A 41 -8.55 -2.27 23.39
CA SER A 41 -8.27 -0.84 23.23
C SER A 41 -8.01 -0.46 21.77
N PHE A 42 -8.19 0.82 21.43
CA PHE A 42 -7.81 1.36 20.13
C PHE A 42 -6.31 1.20 19.81
N SER A 43 -5.46 1.14 20.83
CA SER A 43 -4.02 0.89 20.66
C SER A 43 -3.74 -0.50 20.08
N ASP A 44 -4.59 -1.49 20.38
CA ASP A 44 -4.44 -2.86 19.88
C ASP A 44 -4.69 -2.97 18.38
N LEU A 45 -5.43 -2.01 17.81
CA LEU A 45 -5.75 -1.94 16.38
C LEU A 45 -4.58 -1.39 15.54
N ILE A 46 -3.71 -0.59 16.13
CA ILE A 46 -2.65 0.12 15.40
C ILE A 46 -1.70 -0.87 14.71
N MET A 47 -1.30 -1.91 15.40
CA MET A 47 -0.34 -2.90 14.90
C MET A 47 -0.89 -3.71 13.72
N PRO A 48 -2.08 -4.34 13.82
CA PRO A 48 -2.71 -5.01 12.69
C PRO A 48 -2.95 -4.08 11.51
N ALA A 49 -3.38 -2.83 11.75
CA ALA A 49 -3.64 -1.85 10.71
C ALA A 49 -2.37 -1.45 9.94
N VAL A 50 -1.24 -1.24 10.63
CA VAL A 50 0.04 -0.91 9.99
C VAL A 50 0.54 -2.08 9.14
N VAL A 51 0.46 -3.30 9.65
CA VAL A 51 0.86 -4.49 8.89
C VAL A 51 -0.02 -4.65 7.64
N LEU A 52 -1.33 -4.49 7.78
CA LEU A 52 -2.28 -4.59 6.68
C LEU A 52 -2.07 -3.51 5.63
N ALA A 53 -1.70 -2.29 6.03
CA ALA A 53 -1.50 -1.17 5.14
C ALA A 53 -0.15 -1.20 4.38
N ALA A 54 0.85 -1.92 4.86
CA ALA A 54 2.21 -1.84 4.35
C ALA A 54 2.34 -2.29 2.88
N GLU A 55 1.66 -3.35 2.48
CA GLU A 55 1.70 -3.87 1.11
C GLU A 55 0.95 -2.93 0.14
N PRO A 56 -0.33 -2.59 0.35
CA PRO A 56 -1.05 -1.69 -0.55
C PRO A 56 -0.41 -0.30 -0.62
N TRP A 57 0.18 0.19 0.47
CA TRP A 57 0.90 1.45 0.48
C TRP A 57 2.08 1.44 -0.49
N SER A 58 2.94 0.42 -0.42
CA SER A 58 4.13 0.32 -1.26
C SER A 58 3.79 0.23 -2.75
N LEU A 59 2.73 -0.50 -3.09
CA LEU A 59 2.26 -0.65 -4.46
C LEU A 59 1.64 0.65 -4.99
N THR A 60 0.82 1.32 -4.18
CA THR A 60 0.19 2.61 -4.52
C THR A 60 1.24 3.69 -4.81
N VAL A 61 2.26 3.82 -3.96
CA VAL A 61 3.35 4.79 -4.18
C VAL A 61 4.10 4.50 -5.47
N ARG A 62 4.33 3.24 -5.80
CA ARG A 62 5.00 2.85 -7.05
C ARG A 62 4.18 3.23 -8.28
N VAL A 63 2.90 2.86 -8.29
CA VAL A 63 2.00 3.15 -9.42
C VAL A 63 1.83 4.66 -9.58
N MET A 64 1.64 5.39 -8.48
CA MET A 64 1.53 6.85 -8.51
C MET A 64 2.78 7.50 -9.09
N ARG A 65 3.97 7.06 -8.66
CA ARG A 65 5.24 7.59 -9.18
C ARG A 65 5.39 7.33 -10.68
N THR A 66 5.12 6.11 -11.12
CA THR A 66 5.26 5.75 -12.55
C THR A 66 4.30 6.58 -13.39
N SER A 67 3.01 6.61 -13.02
CA SER A 67 1.99 7.38 -13.72
C SER A 67 2.30 8.89 -13.73
N PHE A 68 2.78 9.43 -12.62
CA PHE A 68 3.17 10.83 -12.54
C PHE A 68 4.31 11.18 -13.50
N LEU A 69 5.37 10.35 -13.55
CA LEU A 69 6.53 10.56 -14.44
C LEU A 69 6.14 10.43 -15.93
N GLU A 70 5.26 9.48 -16.26
CA GLU A 70 4.72 9.32 -17.62
C GLU A 70 3.98 10.59 -18.07
N HIS A 71 3.09 11.11 -17.23
CA HIS A 71 2.32 12.32 -17.54
C HIS A 71 3.18 13.59 -17.56
N MET A 72 4.23 13.65 -16.73
CA MET A 72 5.20 14.76 -16.75
C MET A 72 5.98 14.83 -18.06
N SER A 73 6.27 13.69 -18.69
CA SER A 73 7.00 13.59 -19.97
C SER A 73 6.09 13.61 -21.20
N ALA A 74 4.79 13.56 -21.04
CA ALA A 74 3.81 13.50 -22.11
C ALA A 74 3.77 14.80 -22.96
N ASP A 75 3.39 14.68 -24.21
CA ASP A 75 3.39 15.80 -25.18
C ASP A 75 2.42 16.92 -24.78
N PHE A 76 1.31 16.58 -24.13
CA PHE A 76 0.37 17.61 -23.63
C PHE A 76 1.05 18.51 -22.57
N THR A 77 1.90 17.96 -21.74
CA THR A 77 2.65 18.72 -20.72
C THR A 77 3.64 19.68 -21.38
N ARG A 78 4.33 19.25 -22.43
CA ARG A 78 5.22 20.11 -23.23
C ARG A 78 4.42 21.24 -23.90
N THR A 79 3.26 20.94 -24.46
CA THR A 79 2.39 21.93 -25.10
C THR A 79 1.89 22.98 -24.09
N LEU A 80 1.52 22.58 -22.88
CA LEU A 80 1.12 23.52 -21.83
C LEU A 80 2.25 24.46 -21.42
N ARG A 81 3.47 23.94 -21.29
CA ARG A 81 4.66 24.74 -21.00
C ARG A 81 4.96 25.71 -22.14
N ALA A 82 4.88 25.28 -23.40
CA ALA A 82 5.06 26.13 -24.57
C ALA A 82 4.03 27.28 -24.64
N ARG A 83 2.83 27.09 -24.09
CA ARG A 83 1.80 28.12 -23.96
C ARG A 83 1.99 29.05 -22.76
N GLY A 84 3.08 28.91 -22.01
CA GLY A 84 3.39 29.75 -20.84
C GLY A 84 2.56 29.46 -19.59
N VAL A 85 1.93 28.28 -19.50
CA VAL A 85 1.21 27.89 -18.29
C VAL A 85 2.21 27.69 -17.13
N PRO A 86 2.00 28.32 -15.96
CA PRO A 86 2.92 28.22 -14.83
C PRO A 86 3.05 26.77 -14.34
N GLU A 87 4.28 26.37 -13.99
CA GLU A 87 4.63 24.98 -13.69
C GLU A 87 3.77 24.34 -12.58
N TRP A 88 3.43 25.11 -11.52
CA TRP A 88 2.56 24.61 -10.44
C TRP A 88 1.18 24.20 -10.97
N ARG A 89 0.62 24.94 -11.94
CA ARG A 89 -0.69 24.63 -12.56
C ARG A 89 -0.58 23.41 -13.47
N VAL A 90 0.52 23.28 -14.21
CA VAL A 90 0.81 22.09 -15.02
C VAL A 90 0.85 20.85 -14.13
N VAL A 91 1.59 20.90 -13.02
CA VAL A 91 1.77 19.76 -12.11
C VAL A 91 0.47 19.41 -11.38
N TRP A 92 -0.14 20.35 -10.67
CA TRP A 92 -1.27 20.06 -9.79
C TRP A 92 -2.60 19.84 -10.53
N LEU A 93 -2.85 20.62 -11.57
CA LEU A 93 -4.15 20.59 -12.24
C LEU A 93 -4.19 19.58 -13.39
N HIS A 94 -3.09 19.41 -14.12
CA HIS A 94 -3.08 18.57 -15.32
C HIS A 94 -2.38 17.24 -15.07
N VAL A 95 -1.15 17.24 -14.59
CA VAL A 95 -0.36 16.00 -14.41
C VAL A 95 -0.93 15.14 -13.28
N LEU A 96 -1.09 15.71 -12.08
CA LEU A 96 -1.55 14.98 -10.92
C LEU A 96 -2.97 14.40 -11.11
N ARG A 97 -3.87 15.19 -11.67
CA ARG A 97 -5.25 14.76 -11.95
C ARG A 97 -5.30 13.54 -12.86
N ASN A 98 -4.46 13.51 -13.90
CA ASN A 98 -4.38 12.36 -14.81
C ASN A 98 -3.64 11.18 -14.20
N ALA A 99 -2.60 11.44 -13.41
CA ALA A 99 -1.81 10.41 -12.75
C ALA A 99 -2.57 9.65 -11.66
N VAL A 100 -3.64 10.23 -11.09
CA VAL A 100 -4.47 9.59 -10.06
C VAL A 100 -5.36 8.48 -10.64
N GLY A 101 -5.71 8.51 -11.93
CA GLY A 101 -6.57 7.52 -12.56
C GLY A 101 -6.14 6.06 -12.32
N PRO A 102 -4.92 5.65 -12.70
CA PRO A 102 -4.41 4.31 -12.43
C PRO A 102 -4.36 3.96 -10.94
N VAL A 103 -4.15 4.94 -10.06
CA VAL A 103 -4.12 4.74 -8.60
C VAL A 103 -5.51 4.39 -8.06
N ILE A 104 -6.56 5.06 -8.55
CA ILE A 104 -7.95 4.74 -8.19
C ILE A 104 -8.30 3.32 -8.62
N SER A 105 -7.97 2.95 -9.86
CA SER A 105 -8.20 1.60 -10.38
C SER A 105 -7.49 0.53 -9.54
N LEU A 106 -6.23 0.79 -9.17
CA LEU A 106 -5.48 -0.05 -8.25
C LEU A 106 -6.16 -0.14 -6.89
N GLY A 107 -6.62 0.99 -6.33
CA GLY A 107 -7.30 1.03 -5.03
C GLY A 107 -8.53 0.12 -4.98
N ILE A 108 -9.33 0.09 -6.03
CA ILE A 108 -10.49 -0.81 -6.15
C ILE A 108 -10.06 -2.28 -6.09
N LEU A 109 -9.00 -2.65 -6.81
CA LEU A 109 -8.45 -4.01 -6.78
C LEU A 109 -7.89 -4.38 -5.40
N GLN A 110 -7.29 -3.42 -4.70
CA GLN A 110 -6.71 -3.62 -3.37
C GLN A 110 -7.77 -3.88 -2.30
N ILE A 111 -8.98 -3.33 -2.41
CA ILE A 111 -10.08 -3.60 -1.48
C ILE A 111 -10.36 -5.11 -1.40
N ARG A 112 -10.39 -5.80 -2.53
CA ARG A 112 -10.59 -7.26 -2.56
C ARG A 112 -9.48 -8.02 -1.82
N ASN A 113 -8.23 -7.61 -2.03
CA ASN A 113 -7.08 -8.24 -1.38
C ASN A 113 -7.07 -7.95 0.13
N LEU A 114 -7.43 -6.74 0.54
CA LEU A 114 -7.54 -6.37 1.95
C LEU A 114 -8.54 -7.26 2.69
N LEU A 115 -9.69 -7.57 2.09
CA LEU A 115 -10.66 -8.49 2.69
C LEU A 115 -10.05 -9.87 2.95
N ALA A 116 -9.28 -10.41 1.99
CA ALA A 116 -8.61 -11.70 2.18
C ALA A 116 -7.52 -11.65 3.27
N TYR A 117 -6.72 -10.58 3.31
CA TYR A 117 -5.67 -10.41 4.32
C TYR A 117 -6.23 -10.14 5.71
N THR A 118 -7.38 -9.47 5.81
CA THR A 118 -8.05 -9.24 7.10
C THR A 118 -8.35 -10.55 7.80
N LEU A 119 -8.81 -11.59 7.09
CA LEU A 119 -9.07 -12.91 7.66
C LEU A 119 -7.81 -13.51 8.31
N LEU A 120 -6.66 -13.41 7.64
CA LEU A 120 -5.38 -13.91 8.16
C LEU A 120 -4.93 -13.10 9.38
N ILE A 121 -5.08 -11.79 9.35
CA ILE A 121 -4.67 -10.90 10.45
C ILE A 121 -5.55 -11.11 11.68
N GLU A 122 -6.86 -11.28 11.51
CA GLU A 122 -7.76 -11.59 12.62
C GLU A 122 -7.32 -12.86 13.36
N VAL A 123 -6.92 -13.91 12.62
CA VAL A 123 -6.42 -15.16 13.22
C VAL A 123 -5.08 -14.95 13.93
N ILE A 124 -4.13 -14.24 13.28
CA ILE A 124 -2.78 -14.04 13.83
C ILE A 124 -2.80 -13.17 15.09
N PHE A 125 -3.58 -12.10 15.09
CA PHE A 125 -3.67 -11.15 16.20
C PHE A 125 -4.77 -11.50 17.22
N THR A 126 -5.46 -12.65 17.04
CA THR A 126 -6.56 -13.10 17.89
C THR A 126 -7.67 -12.04 18.03
N TRP A 127 -7.92 -11.32 16.94
CA TRP A 127 -8.93 -10.27 16.89
C TRP A 127 -10.31 -10.89 16.61
N PRO A 128 -11.33 -10.61 17.43
CA PRO A 128 -12.68 -11.13 17.20
C PRO A 128 -13.34 -10.41 16.02
N GLY A 129 -13.32 -11.04 14.85
CA GLY A 129 -13.89 -10.51 13.62
C GLY A 129 -14.67 -11.58 12.84
N LEU A 130 -15.12 -11.20 11.62
CA LEU A 130 -15.87 -12.09 10.74
C LEU A 130 -15.07 -13.32 10.30
N GLY A 131 -13.75 -13.18 10.16
CA GLY A 131 -12.88 -14.27 9.76
C GLY A 131 -12.75 -15.35 10.82
N THR A 132 -12.60 -14.96 12.07
CA THR A 132 -12.57 -15.92 13.19
C THR A 132 -13.90 -16.64 13.33
N GLN A 133 -15.03 -15.96 13.13
CA GLN A 133 -16.36 -16.61 13.12
C GLN A 133 -16.51 -17.59 11.96
N LEU A 134 -16.09 -17.21 10.73
CA LEU A 134 -16.11 -18.11 9.59
C LEU A 134 -15.27 -19.38 9.82
N VAL A 135 -14.05 -19.22 10.32
CA VAL A 135 -13.18 -20.36 10.63
C VAL A 135 -13.82 -21.28 11.68
N ASN A 136 -14.39 -20.69 12.74
CA ASN A 136 -15.06 -21.46 13.78
C ASN A 136 -16.29 -22.21 13.26
N SER A 137 -17.12 -21.57 12.41
CA SER A 137 -18.29 -22.24 11.80
C SER A 137 -17.87 -23.42 10.92
N VAL A 138 -16.83 -23.26 10.12
CA VAL A 138 -16.30 -24.35 9.28
C VAL A 138 -15.75 -25.50 10.13
N LEU A 139 -15.06 -25.19 11.23
CA LEU A 139 -14.51 -26.22 12.12
C LEU A 139 -15.60 -26.94 12.93
N GLN A 140 -16.67 -26.25 13.28
CA GLN A 140 -17.82 -26.82 14.01
C GLN A 140 -18.80 -27.52 13.08
N ARG A 141 -18.59 -27.48 11.75
CA ARG A 141 -19.46 -28.08 10.72
C ARG A 141 -20.90 -27.56 10.71
N ASP A 142 -21.13 -26.33 11.14
CA ASP A 142 -22.40 -25.62 11.00
C ASP A 142 -22.51 -24.84 9.67
#